data_2fe24709bd59e09742c86af640a0cfbc
#
_entry.id   2fe24709bd59e09742c86af640a0cfbc
#
_cell.length_a   1.000
_cell.length_b   1.000
_cell.length_c   1.000
_cell.angle_alpha   90.00
_cell.angle_beta   90.00
_cell.angle_gamma   90.00
#
_symmetry.space_group_name_H-M   'P 1'
#
loop_
_entity.id
_entity.type
_entity.pdbx_description
1 polymer ?
#
loop_
_entity_poly.entity_id
_entity_poly.type
_entity_poly.pdbx_seq_one_letter_code
_entity_poly.pdbx_strand_id
1 'polypeptide(L)'
;LTTGQLARIPRDGNCIRFRIPLAEALETPDAELPVEPYLYGYWLGNGNAVKPEITVKTGDVATVLKHVLPFDAVGIVRQNTGDSLVIRIPVLRNALLGSFRDKVIPIMYLRASKEQRLRLLQGLMDSDGTVSDRKGQAIYSSTERGLAESVSELLWSLGIKNAIETAVSTQRLDWRLPSAECGRKETGETLYYVKFTAFRDTPVSGMTRKRNRSVERNPRTRSHFRYIDTIEPIENRGMQCIQVDSASHRYLIGRSCLQTHNSELAAAIALLLTCGDGEERAEVYGCAADRQQASIVFEVAADMVRMCPALSKR
;
A
#
# COMPACT_ATOMS: atom_id res chain seq x y z
N LEU A 1 -22.06 16.87 -2.16
CA LEU A 1 -22.76 16.00 -3.12
C LEU A 1 -23.08 14.67 -2.42
N THR A 2 -24.33 14.22 -2.50
CA THR A 2 -24.70 12.89 -2.00
C THR A 2 -24.14 11.78 -2.88
N THR A 3 -24.01 10.55 -2.35
CA THR A 3 -23.57 9.38 -3.13
C THR A 3 -24.45 9.18 -4.38
N GLY A 4 -25.78 9.40 -4.26
CA GLY A 4 -26.70 9.32 -5.40
C GLY A 4 -26.46 10.42 -6.46
N GLN A 5 -26.02 11.62 -6.06
CA GLN A 5 -25.61 12.66 -7.00
C GLN A 5 -24.26 12.34 -7.65
N LEU A 6 -23.31 11.78 -6.89
CA LEU A 6 -22.04 11.31 -7.41
C LEU A 6 -22.21 10.18 -8.43
N ALA A 7 -23.13 9.24 -8.16
CA ALA A 7 -23.43 8.12 -9.05
C ALA A 7 -23.97 8.54 -10.43
N ARG A 8 -24.70 9.67 -10.47
CA ARG A 8 -25.29 10.20 -11.72
C ARG A 8 -24.27 10.90 -12.62
N ILE A 9 -23.15 11.36 -12.09
CA ILE A 9 -22.13 12.15 -12.82
C ILE A 9 -20.72 11.64 -12.52
N PRO A 10 -20.43 10.34 -12.71
CA PRO A 10 -19.11 9.80 -12.37
C PRO A 10 -18.02 10.27 -13.34
N ARG A 11 -18.40 10.60 -14.59
CA ARG A 11 -17.47 11.02 -15.64
C ARG A 11 -17.99 12.22 -16.41
N ASP A 12 -17.06 13.01 -16.93
CA ASP A 12 -17.31 14.09 -17.88
C ASP A 12 -16.56 13.71 -19.17
N GLY A 13 -17.28 13.09 -20.11
CA GLY A 13 -16.65 12.41 -21.23
C GLY A 13 -15.73 11.28 -20.77
N ASN A 14 -14.45 11.32 -21.17
CA ASN A 14 -13.42 10.36 -20.77
C ASN A 14 -12.72 10.71 -19.45
N CYS A 15 -13.09 11.82 -18.79
CA CYS A 15 -12.45 12.28 -17.56
C CYS A 15 -13.20 11.81 -16.32
N ILE A 16 -12.49 11.21 -15.36
CA ILE A 16 -13.02 10.87 -14.03
C ILE A 16 -13.09 12.16 -13.21
N ARG A 17 -14.30 12.53 -12.77
CA ARG A 17 -14.59 13.83 -12.16
C ARG A 17 -14.20 13.91 -10.68
N PHE A 18 -14.36 12.81 -9.94
CA PHE A 18 -14.17 12.81 -8.49
C PHE A 18 -12.89 12.07 -8.09
N ARG A 19 -12.16 12.67 -7.17
CA ARG A 19 -10.89 12.14 -6.68
C ARG A 19 -10.79 12.26 -5.17
N ILE A 20 -10.15 11.28 -4.54
CA ILE A 20 -9.87 11.25 -3.10
C ILE A 20 -8.36 11.42 -2.95
N PRO A 21 -7.87 12.36 -2.13
CA PRO A 21 -6.44 12.47 -1.83
C PRO A 21 -5.93 11.16 -1.21
N LEU A 22 -4.67 10.83 -1.48
CA LEU A 22 -4.02 9.74 -0.75
C LEU A 22 -3.77 10.16 0.69
N ALA A 23 -3.82 9.18 1.60
CA ALA A 23 -3.26 9.37 2.93
C ALA A 23 -1.74 9.56 2.82
N GLU A 24 -1.18 10.34 3.73
CA GLU A 24 0.26 10.39 3.95
C GLU A 24 0.76 9.08 4.54
N ALA A 25 2.08 8.93 4.69
CA ALA A 25 2.63 7.76 5.33
C ALA A 25 2.11 7.64 6.77
N LEU A 26 1.73 6.42 7.17
CA LEU A 26 1.33 6.15 8.54
C LEU A 26 2.49 6.45 9.49
N GLU A 27 2.22 7.17 10.57
CA GLU A 27 3.15 7.39 11.66
C GLU A 27 2.85 6.36 12.78
N THR A 28 3.73 5.41 12.94
CA THR A 28 3.67 4.34 13.94
C THR A 28 4.98 4.30 14.70
N PRO A 29 5.01 3.87 15.97
CA PRO A 29 6.24 3.77 16.74
C PRO A 29 7.20 2.73 16.17
N ASP A 30 8.47 2.82 16.55
CA ASP A 30 9.45 1.79 16.24
C ASP A 30 9.02 0.44 16.85
N ALA A 31 9.19 -0.62 16.09
CA ALA A 31 8.92 -1.98 16.50
C ALA A 31 10.23 -2.74 16.75
N GLU A 32 10.22 -3.60 17.75
CA GLU A 32 11.29 -4.60 17.92
C GLU A 32 11.09 -5.71 16.88
N LEU A 33 12.01 -5.79 15.93
CA LEU A 33 11.92 -6.70 14.80
C LEU A 33 13.03 -7.76 14.89
N PRO A 34 12.73 -9.05 14.61
CA PRO A 34 13.69 -10.14 14.74
C PRO A 34 14.85 -10.07 13.75
N VAL A 35 14.67 -9.38 12.64
CA VAL A 35 15.67 -9.12 11.60
C VAL A 35 15.55 -7.67 11.17
N GLU A 36 16.68 -7.02 10.92
CA GLU A 36 16.70 -5.66 10.41
C GLU A 36 15.88 -5.56 9.11
N PRO A 37 14.99 -4.55 8.97
CA PRO A 37 14.01 -4.49 7.89
C PRO A 37 14.58 -4.55 6.47
N TYR A 38 15.67 -3.85 6.19
CA TYR A 38 16.29 -3.90 4.85
C TYR A 38 16.78 -5.32 4.53
N LEU A 39 17.48 -5.93 5.48
CA LEU A 39 17.99 -7.29 5.33
C LEU A 39 16.85 -8.30 5.12
N TYR A 40 15.78 -8.17 5.90
CA TYR A 40 14.61 -9.02 5.74
C TYR A 40 13.94 -8.84 4.37
N GLY A 41 13.76 -7.60 3.91
CA GLY A 41 13.24 -7.29 2.59
C GLY A 41 14.11 -7.84 1.45
N TYR A 42 15.44 -7.72 1.58
CA TYR A 42 16.38 -8.28 0.60
C TYR A 42 16.33 -9.81 0.56
N TRP A 43 16.21 -10.44 1.74
CA TRP A 43 16.09 -11.90 1.85
C TRP A 43 14.78 -12.43 1.25
N LEU A 44 13.68 -11.71 1.38
CA LEU A 44 12.39 -12.08 0.78
C LEU A 44 12.49 -12.28 -0.74
N GLY A 45 13.28 -11.47 -1.43
CA GLY A 45 13.57 -11.64 -2.85
C GLY A 45 14.68 -12.67 -3.09
N ASN A 46 15.90 -12.34 -2.73
CA ASN A 46 17.11 -13.08 -3.09
C ASN A 46 17.66 -14.00 -1.99
N GLY A 47 16.85 -14.33 -0.97
CA GLY A 47 17.24 -15.20 0.14
C GLY A 47 17.03 -16.67 -0.14
N ASN A 48 17.85 -17.51 0.47
CA ASN A 48 17.68 -18.95 0.50
C ASN A 48 16.60 -19.33 1.53
N ALA A 49 15.66 -20.20 1.15
CA ALA A 49 14.55 -20.60 2.02
C ALA A 49 14.96 -21.58 3.15
N VAL A 50 16.16 -22.16 3.09
CA VAL A 50 16.62 -23.18 4.04
C VAL A 50 17.84 -22.71 4.83
N LYS A 51 18.68 -21.86 4.23
CA LYS A 51 19.94 -21.40 4.82
C LYS A 51 19.90 -19.90 5.07
N PRO A 52 20.58 -19.38 6.12
CA PRO A 52 20.67 -17.96 6.40
C PRO A 52 21.64 -17.28 5.40
N GLU A 53 21.28 -17.31 4.15
CA GLU A 53 22.09 -16.88 3.02
C GLU A 53 21.28 -16.00 2.07
N ILE A 54 21.93 -14.98 1.48
CA ILE A 54 21.41 -14.17 0.39
C ILE A 54 22.34 -14.25 -0.81
N THR A 55 21.75 -14.10 -2.01
CA THR A 55 22.54 -14.00 -3.26
C THR A 55 22.60 -12.54 -3.69
N VAL A 56 23.79 -12.02 -3.93
CA VAL A 56 24.04 -10.63 -4.27
C VAL A 56 24.87 -10.56 -5.55
N LYS A 57 24.49 -9.69 -6.49
CA LYS A 57 25.33 -9.37 -7.64
C LYS A 57 26.63 -8.73 -7.18
N THR A 58 27.76 -9.13 -7.79
CA THR A 58 29.11 -8.63 -7.42
C THR A 58 29.18 -7.10 -7.38
N GLY A 59 28.59 -6.43 -8.37
CA GLY A 59 28.55 -4.96 -8.42
C GLY A 59 27.69 -4.28 -7.36
N ASP A 60 26.78 -5.02 -6.71
CA ASP A 60 25.85 -4.49 -5.68
C ASP A 60 26.30 -4.83 -4.24
N VAL A 61 27.34 -5.67 -4.08
CA VAL A 61 27.80 -6.18 -2.78
C VAL A 61 28.12 -5.06 -1.80
N ALA A 62 28.90 -4.07 -2.21
CA ALA A 62 29.28 -2.94 -1.35
C ALA A 62 28.04 -2.18 -0.81
N THR A 63 27.03 -2.00 -1.66
CA THR A 63 25.78 -1.33 -1.27
C THR A 63 25.00 -2.17 -0.27
N VAL A 64 24.82 -3.47 -0.54
CA VAL A 64 24.08 -4.37 0.35
C VAL A 64 24.80 -4.51 1.70
N LEU A 65 26.12 -4.71 1.69
CA LEU A 65 26.91 -4.83 2.93
C LEU A 65 26.84 -3.56 3.78
N LYS A 66 26.83 -2.38 3.19
CA LYS A 66 26.66 -1.12 3.92
C LYS A 66 25.39 -1.09 4.77
N HIS A 67 24.32 -1.73 4.31
CA HIS A 67 23.05 -1.82 5.04
C HIS A 67 23.02 -2.94 6.08
N VAL A 68 23.86 -3.96 5.94
CA VAL A 68 23.85 -5.18 6.78
C VAL A 68 24.90 -5.15 7.89
N LEU A 69 26.12 -4.72 7.58
CA LEU A 69 27.26 -4.75 8.52
C LEU A 69 27.02 -4.04 9.87
N PRO A 70 26.24 -2.95 9.98
CA PRO A 70 25.94 -2.34 11.28
C PRO A 70 25.16 -3.26 12.21
N PHE A 71 24.52 -4.32 11.72
CA PHE A 71 23.56 -5.14 12.46
C PHE A 71 24.00 -6.58 12.67
N ASP A 72 24.89 -7.11 11.82
CA ASP A 72 25.38 -8.49 11.95
C ASP A 72 26.74 -8.75 11.28
N ALA A 73 27.39 -9.84 11.71
CA ALA A 73 28.58 -10.37 11.06
C ALA A 73 28.23 -11.09 9.76
N VAL A 74 29.02 -10.89 8.72
CA VAL A 74 28.83 -11.48 7.40
C VAL A 74 29.99 -12.39 7.03
N GLY A 75 29.67 -13.52 6.42
CA GLY A 75 30.65 -14.42 5.82
C GLY A 75 30.37 -14.63 4.34
N ILE A 76 31.36 -14.40 3.47
CA ILE A 76 31.27 -14.80 2.06
C ILE A 76 31.42 -16.32 1.99
N VAL A 77 30.39 -17.00 1.49
CA VAL A 77 30.35 -18.48 1.46
C VAL A 77 30.96 -19.02 0.18
N ARG A 78 30.61 -18.42 -0.95
CA ARG A 78 31.08 -18.86 -2.27
C ARG A 78 30.78 -17.82 -3.35
N GLN A 79 31.56 -17.86 -4.41
CA GLN A 79 31.20 -17.27 -5.68
C GLN A 79 30.22 -18.23 -6.40
N ASN A 80 29.09 -17.74 -6.84
CA ASN A 80 28.15 -18.51 -7.63
C ASN A 80 28.57 -18.54 -9.10
N THR A 81 28.04 -19.44 -9.90
CA THR A 81 28.24 -19.41 -11.35
C THR A 81 27.67 -18.11 -11.91
N GLY A 82 28.55 -17.27 -12.50
CA GLY A 82 28.19 -15.95 -12.99
C GLY A 82 28.67 -14.81 -12.07
N ASP A 83 28.08 -13.63 -12.24
CA ASP A 83 28.44 -12.39 -11.55
C ASP A 83 27.65 -12.22 -10.23
N SER A 84 27.73 -13.21 -9.33
CA SER A 84 27.05 -13.15 -8.03
C SER A 84 27.80 -13.88 -6.92
N LEU A 85 27.64 -13.38 -5.69
CA LEU A 85 28.17 -13.95 -4.45
C LEU A 85 27.04 -14.44 -3.56
N VAL A 86 27.30 -15.54 -2.84
CA VAL A 86 26.42 -16.00 -1.76
C VAL A 86 27.03 -15.56 -0.43
N ILE A 87 26.24 -14.80 0.33
CA ILE A 87 26.64 -14.22 1.61
C ILE A 87 25.83 -14.88 2.70
N ARG A 88 26.50 -15.40 3.73
CA ARG A 88 25.88 -15.94 4.93
C ARG A 88 25.75 -14.85 5.98
N ILE A 89 24.57 -14.73 6.55
CA ILE A 89 24.23 -13.72 7.54
C ILE A 89 23.47 -14.44 8.68
N PRO A 90 24.14 -14.70 9.82
CA PRO A 90 23.60 -15.57 10.89
C PRO A 90 22.23 -15.13 11.42
N VAL A 91 21.96 -13.82 11.55
CA VAL A 91 20.68 -13.32 12.07
C VAL A 91 19.48 -13.72 11.19
N LEU A 92 19.69 -14.06 9.92
CA LEU A 92 18.65 -14.59 9.04
C LEU A 92 18.11 -15.95 9.50
N ARG A 93 18.75 -16.63 10.45
CA ARG A 93 18.15 -17.80 11.10
C ARG A 93 16.80 -17.46 11.73
N ASN A 94 16.66 -16.24 12.24
CA ASN A 94 15.39 -15.76 12.80
C ASN A 94 14.30 -15.64 11.73
N ALA A 95 14.68 -15.31 10.48
CA ALA A 95 13.78 -15.29 9.33
C ALA A 95 13.37 -16.68 8.83
N LEU A 96 14.10 -17.73 9.21
CA LEU A 96 13.83 -19.11 8.83
C LEU A 96 12.95 -19.86 9.86
N LEU A 97 12.63 -19.23 10.99
CA LEU A 97 11.84 -19.84 12.06
C LEU A 97 10.35 -19.53 11.91
N GLY A 98 9.50 -20.53 12.12
CA GLY A 98 8.05 -20.36 12.16
C GLY A 98 7.45 -19.79 10.89
N SER A 99 6.52 -18.84 11.04
CA SER A 99 5.78 -18.20 9.94
C SER A 99 6.61 -17.35 8.96
N PHE A 100 7.87 -17.06 9.29
CA PHE A 100 8.75 -16.33 8.38
C PHE A 100 9.22 -17.18 7.18
N ARG A 101 9.13 -18.50 7.28
CA ARG A 101 9.56 -19.45 6.22
C ARG A 101 8.77 -19.29 4.92
N ASP A 102 7.53 -18.84 4.99
CA ASP A 102 6.62 -18.76 3.84
C ASP A 102 6.84 -17.52 2.95
N LYS A 103 7.95 -16.78 3.19
CA LYS A 103 8.28 -15.57 2.43
C LYS A 103 7.11 -14.57 2.34
N VAL A 104 6.41 -14.37 3.43
CA VAL A 104 5.38 -13.34 3.60
C VAL A 104 5.92 -12.21 4.46
N ILE A 105 5.39 -11.01 4.29
CA ILE A 105 5.71 -9.90 5.19
C ILE A 105 4.80 -10.00 6.42
N PRO A 106 5.35 -10.30 7.62
CA PRO A 106 4.56 -10.37 8.84
C PRO A 106 3.97 -9.01 9.21
N ILE A 107 2.82 -9.03 9.87
CA ILE A 107 2.09 -7.82 10.26
C ILE A 107 2.94 -6.85 11.09
N MET A 108 3.85 -7.37 11.93
CA MET A 108 4.74 -6.55 12.74
C MET A 108 5.65 -5.65 11.90
N TYR A 109 6.10 -6.10 10.73
CA TYR A 109 6.85 -5.28 9.78
C TYR A 109 5.96 -4.26 9.06
N LEU A 110 4.72 -4.64 8.72
CA LEU A 110 3.75 -3.75 8.07
C LEU A 110 3.24 -2.64 9.01
N ARG A 111 3.35 -2.82 10.32
CA ARG A 111 2.92 -1.85 11.35
C ARG A 111 4.09 -1.20 12.10
N ALA A 112 5.32 -1.49 11.70
CA ALA A 112 6.52 -0.85 12.22
C ALA A 112 6.59 0.64 11.84
N SER A 113 7.57 1.38 12.35
CA SER A 113 7.72 2.80 12.04
C SER A 113 7.89 3.05 10.54
N LYS A 114 7.63 4.27 10.12
CA LYS A 114 7.78 4.70 8.72
C LYS A 114 9.18 4.39 8.18
N GLU A 115 10.20 4.66 8.98
CA GLU A 115 11.60 4.40 8.63
C GLU A 115 11.86 2.92 8.46
N GLN A 116 11.37 2.08 9.37
CA GLN A 116 11.52 0.63 9.30
C GLN A 116 10.78 0.05 8.09
N ARG A 117 9.57 0.52 7.79
CA ARG A 117 8.82 0.12 6.59
C ARG A 117 9.50 0.56 5.30
N LEU A 118 10.08 1.76 5.27
CA LEU A 118 10.83 2.24 4.12
C LEU A 118 12.09 1.40 3.90
N ARG A 119 12.81 1.04 4.96
CA ARG A 119 13.97 0.15 4.86
C ARG A 119 13.59 -1.24 4.35
N LEU A 120 12.47 -1.80 4.81
CA LEU A 120 11.94 -3.07 4.27
C LEU A 120 11.68 -2.96 2.76
N LEU A 121 11.02 -1.89 2.32
CA LEU A 121 10.76 -1.64 0.91
C LEU A 121 12.07 -1.49 0.11
N GLN A 122 13.08 -0.81 0.66
CA GLN A 122 14.39 -0.69 0.01
C GLN A 122 15.04 -2.06 -0.21
N GLY A 123 14.99 -2.95 0.77
CA GLY A 123 15.50 -4.32 0.63
C GLY A 123 14.79 -5.11 -0.47
N LEU A 124 13.46 -5.07 -0.49
CA LEU A 124 12.64 -5.69 -1.53
C LEU A 124 12.96 -5.13 -2.93
N MET A 125 13.07 -3.82 -3.03
CA MET A 125 13.37 -3.17 -4.31
C MET A 125 14.82 -3.38 -4.76
N ASP A 126 15.74 -3.60 -3.85
CA ASP A 126 17.14 -3.85 -4.18
C ASP A 126 17.39 -5.30 -4.61
N SER A 127 16.56 -6.25 -4.13
CA SER A 127 16.57 -7.65 -4.61
C SER A 127 15.82 -7.78 -5.96
N ASP A 128 14.51 -7.74 -5.96
CA ASP A 128 13.66 -8.09 -7.12
C ASP A 128 12.96 -6.89 -7.77
N GLY A 129 13.22 -5.68 -7.28
CA GLY A 129 12.61 -4.47 -7.83
C GLY A 129 13.38 -3.88 -9.00
N THR A 130 12.67 -3.18 -9.87
CA THR A 130 13.25 -2.36 -10.94
C THR A 130 12.71 -0.94 -10.88
N VAL A 131 13.55 0.03 -11.26
CA VAL A 131 13.15 1.42 -11.50
C VAL A 131 13.56 1.79 -12.92
N SER A 132 12.57 2.19 -13.73
CA SER A 132 12.80 2.57 -15.13
C SER A 132 13.20 4.05 -15.23
N ASP A 133 14.00 4.38 -16.23
CA ASP A 133 14.32 5.78 -16.57
C ASP A 133 13.11 6.57 -17.07
N ARG A 134 12.03 5.87 -17.44
CA ARG A 134 10.78 6.49 -17.91
C ARG A 134 9.91 6.91 -16.72
N LYS A 135 9.90 8.21 -16.40
CA LYS A 135 9.02 8.83 -15.38
C LYS A 135 9.07 8.18 -14.00
N GLY A 136 10.21 7.57 -13.62
CA GLY A 136 10.37 6.94 -12.31
C GLY A 136 9.46 5.73 -12.08
N GLN A 137 9.01 5.04 -13.13
CA GLN A 137 8.18 3.84 -12.98
C GLN A 137 8.97 2.76 -12.26
N ALA A 138 8.47 2.32 -11.14
CA ALA A 138 9.02 1.23 -10.33
C ALA A 138 8.09 0.02 -10.40
N ILE A 139 8.69 -1.16 -10.41
CA ILE A 139 7.99 -2.44 -10.46
C ILE A 139 8.69 -3.40 -9.48
N TYR A 140 7.90 -4.01 -8.61
CA TYR A 140 8.28 -5.19 -7.86
C TYR A 140 7.54 -6.39 -8.45
N SER A 141 8.25 -7.50 -8.68
CA SER A 141 7.66 -8.70 -9.29
C SER A 141 7.80 -9.91 -8.38
N SER A 142 6.75 -10.72 -8.29
CA SER A 142 6.74 -11.97 -7.51
C SER A 142 5.84 -13.01 -8.18
N THR A 143 6.14 -14.29 -7.98
CA THR A 143 5.24 -15.41 -8.29
C THR A 143 4.24 -15.64 -7.16
N GLU A 144 4.55 -15.15 -5.95
CA GLU A 144 3.73 -15.32 -4.76
C GLU A 144 2.73 -14.16 -4.62
N ARG A 145 1.42 -14.47 -4.77
CA ARG A 145 0.34 -13.50 -4.63
C ARG A 145 0.34 -12.80 -3.28
N GLY A 146 0.49 -13.57 -2.19
CA GLY A 146 0.49 -13.03 -0.83
C GLY A 146 1.61 -12.02 -0.57
N LEU A 147 2.80 -12.26 -1.16
CA LEU A 147 3.91 -11.32 -1.08
C LEU A 147 3.63 -10.04 -1.88
N ALA A 148 3.09 -10.16 -3.09
CA ALA A 148 2.72 -9.00 -3.90
C ALA A 148 1.64 -8.14 -3.21
N GLU A 149 0.63 -8.76 -2.60
CA GLU A 149 -0.40 -8.07 -1.82
C GLU A 149 0.20 -7.37 -0.59
N SER A 150 1.14 -8.01 0.11
CA SER A 150 1.84 -7.42 1.26
C SER A 150 2.73 -6.23 0.86
N VAL A 151 3.42 -6.32 -0.28
CA VAL A 151 4.20 -5.19 -0.84
C VAL A 151 3.29 -4.04 -1.25
N SER A 152 2.12 -4.33 -1.81
CA SER A 152 1.11 -3.32 -2.12
C SER A 152 0.61 -2.61 -0.85
N GLU A 153 0.30 -3.36 0.22
CA GLU A 153 -0.09 -2.78 1.51
C GLU A 153 1.04 -1.92 2.12
N LEU A 154 2.29 -2.39 2.05
CA LEU A 154 3.47 -1.65 2.49
C LEU A 154 3.57 -0.30 1.77
N LEU A 155 3.43 -0.28 0.46
CA LEU A 155 3.45 0.95 -0.35
C LEU A 155 2.31 1.91 0.02
N TRP A 156 1.08 1.40 0.19
CA TRP A 156 -0.05 2.21 0.65
C TRP A 156 0.20 2.82 2.02
N SER A 157 0.78 2.05 2.95
CA SER A 157 1.12 2.53 4.28
C SER A 157 2.21 3.61 4.29
N LEU A 158 2.99 3.71 3.23
CA LEU A 158 4.00 4.75 2.99
C LEU A 158 3.47 5.94 2.15
N GLY A 159 2.16 5.98 1.88
CA GLY A 159 1.55 7.04 1.06
C GLY A 159 1.92 6.94 -0.43
N ILE A 160 2.32 5.76 -0.90
CA ILE A 160 2.71 5.53 -2.30
C ILE A 160 1.60 4.80 -3.04
N LYS A 161 1.00 5.47 -4.03
CA LYS A 161 0.00 4.87 -4.90
C LYS A 161 0.60 3.73 -5.72
N ASN A 162 -0.07 2.59 -5.72
CA ASN A 162 0.36 1.43 -6.47
C ASN A 162 -0.83 0.67 -7.07
N ALA A 163 -0.53 -0.26 -7.96
CA ALA A 163 -1.49 -1.22 -8.53
C ALA A 163 -0.80 -2.57 -8.73
N ILE A 164 -1.57 -3.65 -8.54
CA ILE A 164 -1.11 -5.00 -8.86
C ILE A 164 -1.67 -5.38 -10.23
N GLU A 165 -0.78 -5.76 -11.12
CA GLU A 165 -1.13 -6.33 -12.43
C GLU A 165 -0.63 -7.78 -12.48
N THR A 166 -1.36 -8.62 -13.19
CA THR A 166 -1.02 -10.04 -13.38
C THR A 166 -0.66 -10.31 -14.83
N ALA A 167 0.33 -11.18 -15.04
CA ALA A 167 0.64 -11.71 -16.36
C ALA A 167 1.01 -13.20 -16.24
N VAL A 168 0.72 -13.94 -17.28
CA VAL A 168 1.19 -15.34 -17.37
C VAL A 168 2.64 -15.32 -17.83
N SER A 169 3.49 -16.07 -17.14
CA SER A 169 4.89 -16.20 -17.50
C SER A 169 5.02 -16.87 -18.88
N THR A 170 5.82 -16.26 -19.75
CA THR A 170 6.10 -16.82 -21.09
C THR A 170 7.58 -17.10 -21.21
N GLN A 171 7.93 -18.35 -21.53
CA GLN A 171 9.30 -18.68 -21.94
C GLN A 171 9.50 -18.30 -23.42
N ARG A 172 10.61 -17.64 -23.69
CA ARG A 172 11.07 -17.46 -25.06
C ARG A 172 11.56 -18.81 -25.58
N LEU A 173 10.89 -19.34 -26.61
CA LEU A 173 11.41 -20.48 -27.34
C LEU A 173 12.76 -20.13 -27.98
N ASP A 174 13.67 -21.11 -28.00
CA ASP A 174 15.07 -20.91 -28.43
C ASP A 174 15.11 -20.23 -29.82
N TRP A 175 15.85 -19.14 -29.94
CA TRP A 175 16.06 -18.39 -31.18
C TRP A 175 16.72 -19.20 -32.30
N ARG A 176 17.24 -20.39 -31.98
CA ARG A 176 17.84 -21.32 -32.93
C ARG A 176 16.81 -22.18 -33.67
N LEU A 177 15.54 -22.14 -33.26
CA LEU A 177 14.47 -22.86 -33.97
C LEU A 177 14.02 -22.08 -35.21
N PRO A 178 13.53 -22.78 -36.28
CA PRO A 178 12.95 -22.13 -37.43
C PRO A 178 11.87 -21.12 -37.07
N SER A 179 11.76 -20.04 -37.84
CA SER A 179 10.90 -18.89 -37.52
C SER A 179 9.42 -19.20 -37.29
N ALA A 180 8.94 -20.36 -37.77
CA ALA A 180 7.58 -20.85 -37.50
C ALA A 180 7.37 -21.39 -36.06
N GLU A 181 8.46 -21.75 -35.37
CA GLU A 181 8.45 -22.26 -33.98
C GLU A 181 9.02 -21.26 -32.97
N CYS A 182 9.51 -20.12 -33.45
CA CYS A 182 10.01 -19.02 -32.62
C CYS A 182 8.83 -18.25 -32.02
N GLY A 183 8.30 -18.76 -30.94
CA GLY A 183 7.17 -18.16 -30.20
C GLY A 183 7.50 -17.97 -28.73
N ARG A 184 6.53 -17.45 -27.98
CA ARG A 184 6.52 -17.46 -26.54
C ARG A 184 5.59 -18.58 -26.08
N LYS A 185 6.12 -19.52 -25.30
CA LYS A 185 5.29 -20.56 -24.67
C LYS A 185 4.89 -20.08 -23.28
N GLU A 186 3.60 -20.09 -22.99
CA GLU A 186 3.13 -19.85 -21.63
C GLU A 186 3.59 -21.01 -20.74
N THR A 187 4.27 -20.68 -19.63
CA THR A 187 4.70 -21.66 -18.63
C THR A 187 3.61 -21.99 -17.62
N GLY A 188 2.48 -21.25 -17.67
CA GLY A 188 1.36 -21.42 -16.76
C GLY A 188 1.55 -20.77 -15.40
N GLU A 189 2.74 -20.25 -15.07
CA GLU A 189 2.97 -19.50 -13.83
C GLU A 189 2.43 -18.09 -13.91
N THR A 190 1.65 -17.69 -12.90
CA THR A 190 1.16 -16.32 -12.79
C THR A 190 2.23 -15.45 -12.12
N LEU A 191 2.58 -14.35 -12.76
CA LEU A 191 3.45 -13.30 -12.22
C LEU A 191 2.61 -12.11 -11.76
N TYR A 192 2.94 -11.60 -10.59
CA TYR A 192 2.31 -10.43 -9.98
C TYR A 192 3.29 -9.25 -10.05
N TYR A 193 2.87 -8.17 -10.66
CA TYR A 193 3.64 -6.93 -10.80
C TYR A 193 3.02 -5.84 -9.96
N VAL A 194 3.70 -5.42 -8.91
CA VAL A 194 3.31 -4.24 -8.13
C VAL A 194 3.96 -3.02 -8.75
N LYS A 195 3.16 -2.19 -9.43
CA LYS A 195 3.61 -1.01 -10.15
C LYS A 195 3.34 0.26 -9.37
N PHE A 196 4.33 1.14 -9.29
CA PHE A 196 4.22 2.43 -8.60
C PHE A 196 5.21 3.44 -9.17
N THR A 197 5.22 4.66 -8.63
CA THR A 197 6.19 5.70 -9.01
C THR A 197 7.21 5.86 -7.89
N ALA A 198 8.50 5.79 -8.21
CA ALA A 198 9.59 6.07 -7.29
C ALA A 198 9.85 7.59 -7.23
N PHE A 199 9.74 8.16 -6.04
CA PHE A 199 9.97 9.59 -5.81
C PHE A 199 11.31 9.83 -5.10
N ARG A 200 11.94 11.00 -5.35
CA ARG A 200 13.22 11.37 -4.73
C ARG A 200 13.11 11.66 -3.25
N ASP A 201 11.98 12.22 -2.83
CA ASP A 201 11.67 12.52 -1.43
C ASP A 201 11.44 11.26 -0.57
N THR A 202 11.12 10.14 -1.22
CA THR A 202 10.89 8.85 -0.58
C THR A 202 11.69 7.78 -1.32
N PRO A 203 13.00 7.63 -1.02
CA PRO A 203 13.89 6.76 -1.78
C PRO A 203 13.58 5.28 -1.51
N VAL A 204 12.95 4.63 -2.46
CA VAL A 204 12.48 3.23 -2.39
C VAL A 204 13.58 2.19 -2.65
N SER A 205 14.81 2.60 -2.83
CA SER A 205 15.98 1.73 -3.09
C SER A 205 17.23 2.29 -2.42
N GLY A 206 18.08 1.41 -1.89
CA GLY A 206 19.42 1.75 -1.38
C GLY A 206 20.44 1.95 -2.51
N MET A 207 20.19 1.36 -3.69
CA MET A 207 21.12 1.39 -4.82
C MET A 207 21.07 2.73 -5.56
N THR A 208 22.22 3.41 -5.66
CA THR A 208 22.36 4.71 -6.33
C THR A 208 21.82 4.68 -7.77
N ARG A 209 22.10 3.62 -8.53
CA ARG A 209 21.62 3.47 -9.92
C ARG A 209 20.10 3.45 -10.06
N LYS A 210 19.37 2.92 -9.06
CA LYS A 210 17.90 2.92 -9.02
C LYS A 210 17.38 4.25 -8.49
N ARG A 211 18.00 4.83 -7.46
CA ARG A 211 17.63 6.14 -6.90
C ARG A 211 17.73 7.28 -7.91
N ASN A 212 18.75 7.28 -8.75
CA ASN A 212 18.94 8.30 -9.78
C ASN A 212 17.83 8.34 -10.84
N ARG A 213 17.03 7.26 -10.95
CA ARG A 213 15.87 7.16 -11.83
C ARG A 213 14.56 7.64 -11.20
N SER A 214 14.58 7.94 -9.90
CA SER A 214 13.42 8.51 -9.20
C SER A 214 13.14 9.94 -9.67
N VAL A 215 11.87 10.31 -9.64
CA VAL A 215 11.38 11.61 -10.11
C VAL A 215 10.96 12.50 -8.97
N GLU A 216 10.90 13.82 -9.23
CA GLU A 216 10.32 14.77 -8.28
C GLU A 216 8.81 14.54 -8.13
N ARG A 217 8.32 14.71 -6.90
CA ARG A 217 6.90 14.62 -6.60
C ARG A 217 6.18 15.88 -7.10
N ASN A 218 5.24 15.70 -8.01
CA ASN A 218 4.41 16.80 -8.49
C ASN A 218 2.99 16.66 -7.95
N PRO A 219 2.52 17.59 -7.09
CA PRO A 219 1.19 17.54 -6.45
C PRO A 219 0.00 17.47 -7.43
N ARG A 220 0.20 17.88 -8.67
CA ARG A 220 -0.86 17.90 -9.70
C ARG A 220 -1.00 16.56 -10.44
N THR A 221 -0.11 15.60 -10.20
CA THR A 221 -0.15 14.32 -10.91
C THR A 221 -1.20 13.37 -10.34
N ARG A 222 -1.64 12.42 -11.16
CA ARG A 222 -2.57 11.35 -10.78
C ARG A 222 -2.05 10.46 -9.66
N SER A 223 -0.76 10.48 -9.38
CA SER A 223 -0.11 9.69 -8.32
C SER A 223 -0.54 10.11 -6.90
N HIS A 224 -1.10 11.32 -6.73
CA HIS A 224 -1.56 11.82 -5.42
C HIS A 224 -3.04 11.55 -5.12
N PHE A 225 -3.76 10.94 -6.04
CA PHE A 225 -5.20 10.79 -5.90
C PHE A 225 -5.64 9.38 -6.29
N ARG A 226 -6.69 8.92 -5.62
CA ARG A 226 -7.55 7.84 -6.10
C ARG A 226 -8.75 8.45 -6.80
N TYR A 227 -9.30 7.72 -7.75
CA TYR A 227 -10.42 8.19 -8.55
C TYR A 227 -11.60 7.27 -8.33
N ILE A 228 -12.80 7.85 -8.20
CA ILE A 228 -14.05 7.11 -8.16
C ILE A 228 -14.41 6.77 -9.59
N ASP A 229 -14.32 5.50 -9.95
CA ASP A 229 -14.60 5.02 -11.30
C ASP A 229 -16.08 4.67 -11.46
N THR A 230 -16.61 3.86 -10.53
CA THR A 230 -18.01 3.42 -10.51
C THR A 230 -18.59 3.55 -9.10
N ILE A 231 -19.91 3.74 -9.03
CA ILE A 231 -20.69 3.69 -7.80
C ILE A 231 -21.89 2.80 -8.09
N GLU A 232 -21.95 1.66 -7.42
CA GLU A 232 -22.98 0.65 -7.59
C GLU A 232 -23.80 0.48 -6.30
N PRO A 233 -25.10 0.29 -6.38
CA PRO A 233 -25.91 -0.04 -5.21
C PRO A 233 -25.51 -1.42 -4.70
N ILE A 234 -25.45 -1.56 -3.39
CA ILE A 234 -25.27 -2.84 -2.71
C ILE A 234 -26.49 -3.15 -1.87
N GLU A 235 -26.70 -4.42 -1.56
CA GLU A 235 -27.74 -4.85 -0.62
C GLU A 235 -27.54 -4.21 0.75
N ASN A 236 -28.64 -3.88 1.41
CA ASN A 236 -28.61 -3.38 2.77
C ASN A 236 -28.03 -4.44 3.72
N ARG A 237 -26.97 -4.09 4.41
CA ARG A 237 -26.30 -4.93 5.42
C ARG A 237 -26.26 -4.18 6.73
N GLY A 238 -26.27 -4.90 7.85
CA GLY A 238 -25.96 -4.30 9.13
C GLY A 238 -24.60 -3.57 9.07
N MET A 239 -24.63 -2.29 9.38
CA MET A 239 -23.44 -1.44 9.38
C MET A 239 -23.15 -0.95 10.79
N GLN A 240 -21.88 -0.74 11.10
CA GLN A 240 -21.43 -0.15 12.34
C GLN A 240 -20.77 1.19 12.04
N CYS A 241 -21.21 2.22 12.75
CA CYS A 241 -20.61 3.53 12.71
C CYS A 241 -19.51 3.61 13.76
N ILE A 242 -18.32 4.07 13.39
CA ILE A 242 -17.22 4.30 14.32
C ILE A 242 -16.91 5.79 14.37
N GLN A 243 -16.53 6.26 15.55
CA GLN A 243 -16.03 7.61 15.75
C GLN A 243 -14.57 7.53 16.18
N VAL A 244 -13.75 8.47 15.69
CA VAL A 244 -12.33 8.57 16.00
C VAL A 244 -12.03 9.92 16.63
N ASP A 245 -11.12 9.90 17.59
CA ASP A 245 -10.66 11.08 18.33
C ASP A 245 -9.54 11.80 17.55
N SER A 246 -9.82 12.20 16.33
CA SER A 246 -8.92 13.02 15.51
C SER A 246 -9.59 14.33 15.16
N ALA A 247 -8.84 15.42 15.12
CA ALA A 247 -9.38 16.75 14.78
C ALA A 247 -10.09 16.79 13.41
N SER A 248 -9.74 15.90 12.50
CA SER A 248 -10.36 15.79 11.18
C SER A 248 -11.51 14.79 11.13
N HIS A 249 -11.77 14.03 12.20
CA HIS A 249 -12.73 12.91 12.27
C HIS A 249 -12.57 11.87 11.15
N ARG A 250 -11.40 11.85 10.51
CA ARG A 250 -11.05 10.92 9.43
C ARG A 250 -10.28 9.73 9.97
N TYR A 251 -10.53 8.59 9.37
CA TYR A 251 -9.79 7.36 9.63
C TYR A 251 -9.48 6.63 8.33
N LEU A 252 -8.60 5.67 8.40
CA LEU A 252 -8.15 4.89 7.25
C LEU A 252 -8.80 3.52 7.25
N ILE A 253 -9.29 3.07 6.10
CA ILE A 253 -9.91 1.76 5.93
C ILE A 253 -9.17 0.91 4.92
N GLY A 254 -9.21 -0.41 5.18
CA GLY A 254 -8.65 -1.43 4.31
C GLY A 254 -7.13 -1.36 4.15
N ARG A 255 -6.57 -2.35 3.48
CA ARG A 255 -5.11 -2.44 3.22
C ARG A 255 -4.57 -1.30 2.37
N SER A 256 -5.43 -0.62 1.65
CA SER A 256 -5.05 0.51 0.78
C SER A 256 -5.09 1.86 1.46
N CYS A 257 -5.26 1.90 2.79
CA CYS A 257 -5.27 3.13 3.61
C CYS A 257 -6.19 4.21 3.01
N LEU A 258 -7.40 3.82 2.60
CA LEU A 258 -8.36 4.76 2.05
C LEU A 258 -8.89 5.66 3.16
N GLN A 259 -8.77 6.96 2.96
CA GLN A 259 -9.26 7.97 3.89
C GLN A 259 -10.77 8.08 3.81
N THR A 260 -11.45 8.00 4.94
CA THR A 260 -12.91 8.14 5.05
C THR A 260 -13.31 8.80 6.37
N HIS A 261 -14.55 9.19 6.48
CA HIS A 261 -15.18 9.63 7.72
C HIS A 261 -16.68 9.29 7.65
N ASN A 262 -17.36 9.30 8.78
CA ASN A 262 -18.79 8.94 8.87
C ASN A 262 -19.64 9.92 9.68
N SER A 263 -19.07 11.00 10.24
CA SER A 263 -19.80 11.98 11.04
C SER A 263 -20.93 12.63 10.26
N GLU A 264 -20.73 12.96 8.98
CA GLU A 264 -21.79 13.52 8.11
C GLU A 264 -22.91 12.52 7.86
N LEU A 265 -22.58 11.23 7.69
CA LEU A 265 -23.58 10.18 7.53
C LEU A 265 -24.41 10.00 8.81
N ALA A 266 -23.75 9.97 9.96
CA ALA A 266 -24.43 9.86 11.26
C ALA A 266 -25.37 11.07 11.50
N ALA A 267 -24.93 12.28 11.17
CA ALA A 267 -25.75 13.49 11.24
C ALA A 267 -26.93 13.45 10.27
N ALA A 268 -26.71 12.98 9.04
CA ALA A 268 -27.78 12.82 8.04
C ALA A 268 -28.83 11.76 8.47
N ILE A 269 -28.39 10.65 9.06
CA ILE A 269 -29.29 9.63 9.63
C ILE A 269 -30.07 10.20 10.81
N ALA A 270 -29.42 10.94 11.72
CA ALA A 270 -30.08 11.60 12.83
C ALA A 270 -31.18 12.56 12.35
N LEU A 271 -30.88 13.39 11.34
CA LEU A 271 -31.86 14.28 10.72
C LEU A 271 -33.02 13.51 10.02
N LEU A 272 -32.71 12.42 9.34
CA LEU A 272 -33.75 11.58 8.71
C LEU A 272 -34.68 11.03 9.75
N LEU A 273 -34.17 10.44 10.82
CA LEU A 273 -34.98 9.88 11.92
C LEU A 273 -35.73 10.94 12.72
N THR A 274 -35.19 12.16 12.82
CA THR A 274 -35.84 13.25 13.55
C THR A 274 -36.89 13.99 12.72
N CYS A 275 -36.67 14.13 11.41
CA CYS A 275 -37.47 15.04 10.57
C CYS A 275 -38.04 14.37 9.31
N GLY A 276 -37.64 13.17 8.95
CA GLY A 276 -37.87 12.60 7.62
C GLY A 276 -38.61 11.29 7.54
N ASP A 277 -38.66 10.49 8.60
CA ASP A 277 -39.33 9.17 8.59
C ASP A 277 -40.83 9.22 8.95
N GLY A 278 -41.35 10.39 9.36
CA GLY A 278 -42.74 10.60 9.63
C GLY A 278 -43.20 10.25 11.07
N GLU A 279 -42.26 9.91 11.95
CA GLU A 279 -42.57 9.65 13.35
C GLU A 279 -42.75 10.96 14.13
N GLU A 280 -43.93 11.14 14.75
CA GLU A 280 -44.23 12.33 15.55
C GLU A 280 -43.44 12.30 16.86
N ARG A 281 -42.69 13.39 17.14
CA ARG A 281 -41.83 13.56 18.33
C ARG A 281 -40.69 12.56 18.43
N ALA A 282 -40.10 12.19 17.30
CA ALA A 282 -38.93 11.34 17.26
C ALA A 282 -37.76 11.92 18.07
N GLU A 283 -37.18 11.13 18.95
CA GLU A 283 -36.00 11.49 19.75
C GLU A 283 -34.80 10.66 19.30
N VAL A 284 -33.70 11.33 18.93
CA VAL A 284 -32.44 10.67 18.52
C VAL A 284 -31.36 11.00 19.53
N TYR A 285 -30.82 9.97 20.16
CA TYR A 285 -29.79 10.11 21.18
C TYR A 285 -28.41 9.82 20.61
N GLY A 286 -27.48 10.79 20.72
CA GLY A 286 -26.07 10.61 20.46
C GLY A 286 -25.32 10.17 21.73
N CYS A 287 -24.72 8.98 21.70
CA CYS A 287 -23.91 8.47 22.81
C CYS A 287 -22.43 8.45 22.42
N ALA A 288 -21.56 9.00 23.29
CA ALA A 288 -20.12 8.99 23.12
C ALA A 288 -19.41 8.91 24.48
N ALA A 289 -18.09 8.79 24.48
CA ALA A 289 -17.31 8.70 25.71
C ALA A 289 -17.38 9.97 26.55
N ASP A 290 -17.56 11.14 25.91
CA ASP A 290 -17.78 12.42 26.59
C ASP A 290 -18.77 13.30 25.82
N ARG A 291 -19.19 14.42 26.47
CA ARG A 291 -20.16 15.38 25.94
C ARG A 291 -19.67 16.07 24.68
N GLN A 292 -18.38 16.35 24.59
CA GLN A 292 -17.79 17.06 23.45
C GLN A 292 -17.79 16.18 22.20
N GLN A 293 -17.52 14.89 22.35
CA GLN A 293 -17.62 13.91 21.27
C GLN A 293 -19.08 13.68 20.83
N ALA A 294 -20.04 13.65 21.77
CA ALA A 294 -21.45 13.52 21.45
C ALA A 294 -21.99 14.74 20.68
N SER A 295 -21.48 15.95 20.94
CA SER A 295 -21.91 17.17 20.27
C SER A 295 -21.54 17.26 18.80
N ILE A 296 -20.51 16.53 18.35
CA ILE A 296 -20.00 16.58 16.95
C ILE A 296 -21.08 16.22 15.93
N VAL A 297 -21.80 15.11 16.17
CA VAL A 297 -22.88 14.68 15.26
C VAL A 297 -24.00 15.73 15.24
N PHE A 298 -24.32 16.32 16.40
CA PHE A 298 -25.31 17.39 16.49
C PHE A 298 -24.87 18.65 15.75
N GLU A 299 -23.61 19.09 15.89
CA GLU A 299 -23.07 20.27 15.21
C GLU A 299 -23.10 20.09 13.70
N VAL A 300 -22.67 18.92 13.19
CA VAL A 300 -22.74 18.59 11.76
C VAL A 300 -24.20 18.56 11.27
N ALA A 301 -25.13 18.00 12.05
CA ALA A 301 -26.55 18.01 11.74
C ALA A 301 -27.10 19.44 11.70
N ALA A 302 -26.73 20.28 12.65
CA ALA A 302 -27.12 21.70 12.69
C ALA A 302 -26.57 22.48 11.48
N ASP A 303 -25.35 22.20 11.05
CA ASP A 303 -24.79 22.79 9.83
C ASP A 303 -25.54 22.32 8.58
N MET A 304 -25.89 21.06 8.48
CA MET A 304 -26.71 20.54 7.38
C MET A 304 -28.07 21.24 7.30
N VAL A 305 -28.71 21.49 8.45
CA VAL A 305 -29.96 22.24 8.51
C VAL A 305 -29.75 23.67 8.03
N ARG A 306 -28.71 24.37 8.52
CA ARG A 306 -28.41 25.75 8.10
C ARG A 306 -28.11 25.86 6.62
N MET A 307 -27.46 24.87 6.04
CA MET A 307 -27.09 24.83 4.61
C MET A 307 -28.22 24.41 3.68
N CYS A 308 -29.31 23.85 4.21
CA CYS A 308 -30.45 23.36 3.45
C CYS A 308 -31.70 24.21 3.67
N PRO A 309 -32.09 25.08 2.71
CA PRO A 309 -33.29 25.94 2.86
C PRO A 309 -34.59 25.19 3.11
N ALA A 310 -34.67 23.93 2.68
CA ALA A 310 -35.88 23.09 2.90
C ALA A 310 -35.98 22.59 4.35
N LEU A 311 -34.83 22.36 5.02
CA LEU A 311 -34.79 21.94 6.43
C LEU A 311 -34.87 23.14 7.38
N SER A 312 -34.30 24.29 7.02
CA SER A 312 -34.31 25.49 7.87
C SER A 312 -35.71 26.16 7.99
N LYS A 313 -36.65 25.77 7.15
CA LYS A 313 -38.05 26.30 7.17
C LYS A 313 -39.01 25.38 7.93
N ARG A 314 -38.59 24.26 8.43
CA ARG A 314 -39.36 23.36 9.32
C ARG A 314 -38.94 23.58 10.78
#